data_fe111a9ef2be07b91197353b304c747f
#
_entry.id   fe111a9ef2be07b91197353b304c747f
#
_cell.length_a   1.000
_cell.length_b   1.000
_cell.length_c   1.000
_cell.angle_alpha   90.00
_cell.angle_beta   90.00
_cell.angle_gamma   90.00
#
_symmetry.space_group_name_H-M   'P 1'
#
loop_
_entity.id
_entity.type
_entity.pdbx_description
1 polymer ?
#
loop_
_entity_poly.entity_id
_entity_poly.type
_entity_poly.pdbx_seq_one_letter_code
_entity_poly.pdbx_strand_id
1 'polypeptide(L)'
;APSENKDAAWQFLCWWTSAETQLRYNNNVESILGTVSRTATANVEAFNSYSWNADDLDTLNSQWEQVKELPEVPGGYYVSRAVDQAYWAVLNGNSNEKDAMLEWGEVADNEIKRKIEEYKKD
;
A
#
# COMPACT_ATOMS: atom_id res chain seq x y z
N ALA A 1 -0.45 13.53 17.94
CA ALA A 1 -0.07 14.14 19.22
C ALA A 1 1.44 14.38 19.23
N PRO A 2 1.95 15.46 19.78
CA PRO A 2 3.38 15.70 19.85
C PRO A 2 4.03 14.67 20.78
N SER A 3 5.00 13.93 20.27
CA SER A 3 5.81 13.01 21.08
C SER A 3 6.80 13.81 21.93
N GLU A 4 6.99 13.41 23.17
CA GLU A 4 8.04 13.96 24.04
C GLU A 4 9.43 13.44 23.66
N ASN A 5 9.50 12.32 22.93
CA ASN A 5 10.74 11.66 22.51
C ASN A 5 10.93 11.73 20.97
N LYS A 6 10.89 12.93 20.39
CA LYS A 6 10.94 13.13 18.93
C LYS A 6 12.22 12.58 18.30
N ASP A 7 13.36 12.78 18.92
CA ASP A 7 14.64 12.33 18.38
C ASP A 7 14.74 10.80 18.38
N ALA A 8 14.30 10.14 19.43
CA ALA A 8 14.26 8.68 19.49
C ALA A 8 13.26 8.10 18.47
N ALA A 9 12.10 8.75 18.30
CA ALA A 9 11.12 8.35 17.30
C ALA A 9 11.68 8.49 15.88
N TRP A 10 12.41 9.58 15.61
CA TRP A 10 13.07 9.80 14.32
C TRP A 10 14.17 8.77 14.04
N GLN A 11 15.02 8.48 15.04
CA GLN A 11 16.04 7.43 14.92
C GLN A 11 15.42 6.07 14.63
N PHE A 12 14.31 5.73 15.30
CA PHE A 12 13.59 4.49 15.02
C PHE A 12 13.07 4.45 13.58
N LEU A 13 12.46 5.54 13.09
CA LEU A 13 11.97 5.61 11.71
C LEU A 13 13.10 5.44 10.69
N CYS A 14 14.21 6.15 10.89
CA CYS A 14 15.39 6.01 10.01
C CYS A 14 15.96 4.60 10.01
N TRP A 15 16.05 3.97 11.18
CA TRP A 15 16.50 2.58 11.30
C TRP A 15 15.52 1.63 10.62
N TRP A 16 14.21 1.75 10.88
CA TRP A 16 13.20 0.87 10.33
C TRP A 16 13.12 0.96 8.80
N THR A 17 13.22 2.17 8.24
CA THR A 17 13.15 2.38 6.78
C THR A 17 14.47 2.18 6.04
N SER A 18 15.56 1.87 6.74
CA SER A 18 16.85 1.61 6.10
C SER A 18 16.84 0.34 5.26
N ALA A 19 17.61 0.32 4.17
CA ALA A 19 17.71 -0.83 3.28
C ALA A 19 18.15 -2.10 4.02
N GLU A 20 19.16 -1.98 4.89
CA GLU A 20 19.67 -3.10 5.69
C GLU A 20 18.56 -3.72 6.56
N THR A 21 17.80 -2.89 7.28
CA THR A 21 16.74 -3.37 8.17
C THR A 21 15.61 -4.02 7.39
N GLN A 22 15.17 -3.40 6.30
CA GLN A 22 14.12 -3.94 5.44
C GLN A 22 14.52 -5.26 4.79
N LEU A 23 15.74 -5.36 4.28
CA LEU A 23 16.26 -6.60 3.71
C LEU A 23 16.36 -7.72 4.76
N ARG A 24 16.91 -7.40 5.93
CA ARG A 24 17.04 -8.35 7.04
C ARG A 24 15.68 -8.84 7.54
N TYR A 25 14.71 -7.94 7.65
CA TYR A 25 13.34 -8.29 8.03
C TYR A 25 12.71 -9.25 7.02
N ASN A 26 12.76 -8.90 5.72
CA ASN A 26 12.22 -9.76 4.67
C ASN A 26 12.87 -11.16 4.66
N ASN A 27 14.20 -11.22 4.72
CA ASN A 27 14.92 -12.49 4.70
C ASN A 27 14.55 -13.39 5.90
N ASN A 28 14.36 -12.80 7.08
CA ASN A 28 13.91 -13.53 8.26
C ASN A 28 12.48 -14.07 8.08
N VAL A 29 11.58 -13.27 7.55
CA VAL A 29 10.19 -13.69 7.31
C VAL A 29 10.15 -14.80 6.25
N GLU A 30 10.85 -14.63 5.12
CA GLU A 30 10.93 -15.65 4.08
C GLU A 30 11.58 -16.97 4.55
N SER A 31 12.58 -16.90 5.43
CA SER A 31 13.23 -18.10 5.96
C SER A 31 12.30 -18.97 6.80
N ILE A 32 11.26 -18.37 7.39
CA ILE A 32 10.29 -19.07 8.26
C ILE A 32 9.05 -19.48 7.48
N LEU A 33 8.52 -18.60 6.65
CA LEU A 33 7.21 -18.74 6.01
C LEU A 33 7.28 -19.03 4.50
N GLY A 34 8.47 -19.00 3.92
CA GLY A 34 8.70 -19.21 2.49
C GLY A 34 8.49 -17.95 1.65
N THR A 35 8.73 -18.05 0.35
CA THR A 35 8.72 -16.92 -0.60
C THR A 35 7.38 -16.24 -0.75
N VAL A 36 6.27 -16.94 -0.45
CA VAL A 36 4.90 -16.35 -0.49
C VAL A 36 4.70 -15.26 0.56
N SER A 37 5.56 -15.20 1.57
CA SER A 37 5.50 -14.20 2.65
C SER A 37 6.38 -12.98 2.39
N ARG A 38 6.99 -12.87 1.20
CA ARG A 38 7.82 -11.74 0.82
C ARG A 38 7.07 -10.43 0.99
N THR A 39 7.65 -9.53 1.78
CA THR A 39 7.00 -8.27 2.12
C THR A 39 7.24 -7.21 1.05
N ALA A 40 6.24 -6.36 0.79
CA ALA A 40 6.44 -5.17 0.00
C ALA A 40 7.24 -4.13 0.83
N THR A 41 8.24 -3.50 0.22
CA THR A 41 8.97 -2.38 0.81
C THR A 41 9.00 -1.21 -0.16
N ALA A 42 8.89 0.01 0.37
CA ALA A 42 9.09 1.24 -0.40
C ALA A 42 10.59 1.61 -0.54
N ASN A 43 11.49 0.89 0.13
CA ASN A 43 12.92 1.10 -0.01
C ASN A 43 13.43 0.37 -1.25
N VAL A 44 13.78 1.13 -2.30
CA VAL A 44 14.20 0.62 -3.62
C VAL A 44 15.45 -0.25 -3.52
N GLU A 45 16.42 0.14 -2.69
CA GLU A 45 17.67 -0.61 -2.51
C GLU A 45 17.39 -1.97 -1.86
N ALA A 46 16.55 -1.99 -0.81
CA ALA A 46 16.13 -3.24 -0.19
C ALA A 46 15.34 -4.12 -1.16
N PHE A 47 14.40 -3.53 -1.89
CA PHE A 47 13.57 -4.23 -2.87
C PHE A 47 14.40 -4.92 -3.94
N ASN A 48 15.37 -4.22 -4.52
CA ASN A 48 16.28 -4.77 -5.54
C ASN A 48 17.24 -5.83 -4.97
N SER A 49 17.44 -5.86 -3.66
CA SER A 49 18.28 -6.83 -2.97
C SER A 49 17.56 -8.11 -2.52
N TYR A 50 16.23 -8.16 -2.69
CA TYR A 50 15.47 -9.38 -2.41
C TYR A 50 15.77 -10.47 -3.44
N SER A 51 15.52 -11.73 -3.07
CA SER A 51 15.77 -12.91 -3.91
C SER A 51 14.71 -13.08 -5.01
N TRP A 52 14.50 -12.04 -5.82
CA TRP A 52 13.63 -12.10 -7.00
C TRP A 52 14.26 -12.98 -8.10
N ASN A 53 13.44 -13.62 -8.92
CA ASN A 53 13.94 -14.02 -10.23
C ASN A 53 14.08 -12.77 -11.13
N ALA A 54 14.89 -12.85 -12.18
CA ALA A 54 15.19 -11.69 -13.02
C ALA A 54 13.96 -11.12 -13.72
N ASP A 55 13.09 -11.96 -14.24
CA ASP A 55 11.90 -11.57 -15.00
C ASP A 55 10.87 -10.85 -14.10
N ASP A 56 10.70 -11.35 -12.86
CA ASP A 56 9.82 -10.70 -11.88
C ASP A 56 10.38 -9.34 -11.47
N LEU A 57 11.69 -9.26 -11.21
CA LEU A 57 12.34 -8.01 -10.82
C LEU A 57 12.21 -6.94 -11.91
N ASP A 58 12.46 -7.30 -13.16
CA ASP A 58 12.33 -6.37 -14.29
C ASP A 58 10.88 -5.90 -14.47
N THR A 59 9.92 -6.81 -14.32
CA THR A 59 8.50 -6.47 -14.38
C THR A 59 8.11 -5.50 -13.27
N LEU A 60 8.49 -5.78 -12.03
CA LEU A 60 8.18 -4.95 -10.88
C LEU A 60 8.86 -3.58 -10.96
N ASN A 61 10.13 -3.52 -11.38
CA ASN A 61 10.83 -2.25 -11.58
C ASN A 61 10.17 -1.40 -12.67
N SER A 62 9.72 -2.01 -13.76
CA SER A 62 9.00 -1.28 -14.81
C SER A 62 7.65 -0.71 -14.33
N GLN A 63 6.97 -1.41 -13.41
CA GLN A 63 5.74 -0.93 -12.78
C GLN A 63 6.02 0.26 -11.84
N TRP A 64 7.15 0.27 -11.13
CA TRP A 64 7.51 1.35 -10.24
C TRP A 64 7.66 2.71 -10.94
N GLU A 65 8.09 2.73 -12.18
CA GLU A 65 8.15 3.96 -12.99
C GLU A 65 6.76 4.59 -13.21
N GLN A 66 5.70 3.79 -13.09
CA GLN A 66 4.33 4.22 -13.32
C GLN A 66 3.55 4.46 -12.02
N VAL A 67 4.16 4.18 -10.86
CA VAL A 67 3.52 4.39 -9.55
C VAL A 67 3.23 5.87 -9.34
N LYS A 68 1.99 6.15 -8.99
CA LYS A 68 1.53 7.49 -8.62
C LYS A 68 0.88 7.43 -7.25
N GLU A 69 1.17 8.42 -6.45
CA GLU A 69 0.50 8.61 -5.18
C GLU A 69 -0.97 8.99 -5.38
N LEU A 70 -1.84 8.39 -4.58
CA LEU A 70 -3.23 8.84 -4.52
C LEU A 70 -3.28 10.16 -3.75
N PRO A 71 -4.00 11.18 -4.29
CA PRO A 71 -4.13 12.45 -3.58
C PRO A 71 -4.75 12.24 -2.19
N GLU A 72 -4.16 12.83 -1.16
CA GLU A 72 -4.76 12.87 0.16
C GLU A 72 -5.93 13.87 0.16
N VAL A 73 -7.14 13.33 0.21
CA VAL A 73 -8.39 14.10 0.32
C VAL A 73 -9.20 13.60 1.50
N PRO A 74 -10.06 14.44 2.10
CA PRO A 74 -10.99 13.98 3.12
C PRO A 74 -11.80 12.79 2.62
N GLY A 75 -11.76 11.68 3.36
CA GLY A 75 -12.41 10.43 2.95
C GLY A 75 -11.59 9.55 1.99
N GLY A 76 -10.38 9.94 1.58
CA GLY A 76 -9.54 9.20 0.64
C GLY A 76 -9.20 7.76 1.07
N TYR A 77 -9.25 7.46 2.36
CA TYR A 77 -9.09 6.12 2.89
C TYR A 77 -10.15 5.11 2.36
N TYR A 78 -11.31 5.61 1.88
CA TYR A 78 -12.31 4.76 1.25
C TYR A 78 -11.88 4.22 -0.11
N VAL A 79 -10.92 4.86 -0.79
CA VAL A 79 -10.43 4.39 -2.10
C VAL A 79 -9.80 3.00 -1.97
N SER A 80 -8.87 2.83 -1.04
CA SER A 80 -8.24 1.51 -0.80
C SER A 80 -9.28 0.46 -0.42
N ARG A 81 -10.22 0.83 0.47
CA ARG A 81 -11.31 -0.06 0.86
C ARG A 81 -12.21 -0.44 -0.31
N ALA A 82 -12.53 0.49 -1.20
CA ALA A 82 -13.35 0.22 -2.38
C ALA A 82 -12.65 -0.74 -3.34
N VAL A 83 -11.35 -0.56 -3.56
CA VAL A 83 -10.53 -1.48 -4.38
C VAL A 83 -10.54 -2.89 -3.79
N ASP A 84 -10.33 -3.03 -2.48
CA ASP A 84 -10.37 -4.33 -1.80
C ASP A 84 -11.75 -4.99 -1.94
N GLN A 85 -12.83 -4.25 -1.74
CA GLN A 85 -14.18 -4.80 -1.86
C GLN A 85 -14.51 -5.21 -3.31
N ALA A 86 -14.13 -4.41 -4.31
CA ALA A 86 -14.28 -4.76 -5.72
C ALA A 86 -13.51 -6.05 -6.06
N TYR A 87 -12.27 -6.16 -5.60
CA TYR A 87 -11.45 -7.35 -5.78
C TYR A 87 -12.12 -8.61 -5.19
N TRP A 88 -12.59 -8.54 -3.95
CA TRP A 88 -13.26 -9.66 -3.30
C TRP A 88 -14.61 -9.99 -3.93
N ALA A 89 -15.37 -9.00 -4.43
CA ALA A 89 -16.62 -9.25 -5.14
C ALA A 89 -16.39 -10.08 -6.42
N VAL A 90 -15.33 -9.80 -7.15
CA VAL A 90 -14.94 -10.57 -8.35
C VAL A 90 -14.45 -11.97 -7.98
N LEU A 91 -13.54 -12.10 -7.03
CA LEU A 91 -12.99 -13.39 -6.63
C LEU A 91 -14.05 -14.35 -6.09
N ASN A 92 -15.05 -13.83 -5.39
CA ASN A 92 -16.15 -14.65 -4.85
C ASN A 92 -17.26 -14.92 -5.90
N GLY A 93 -17.10 -14.45 -7.14
CA GLY A 93 -18.07 -14.66 -8.22
C GLY A 93 -19.37 -13.89 -8.06
N ASN A 94 -19.38 -12.84 -7.21
CA ASN A 94 -20.57 -12.03 -6.95
C ASN A 94 -20.77 -10.92 -7.99
N SER A 95 -19.74 -10.56 -8.73
CA SER A 95 -19.77 -9.51 -9.76
C SER A 95 -18.69 -9.74 -10.81
N ASN A 96 -18.82 -9.14 -11.98
CA ASN A 96 -17.72 -9.02 -12.93
C ASN A 96 -16.85 -7.81 -12.60
N GLU A 97 -15.65 -7.74 -13.17
CA GLU A 97 -14.63 -6.75 -12.84
C GLU A 97 -15.11 -5.31 -13.07
N LYS A 98 -15.81 -5.08 -14.17
CA LYS A 98 -16.31 -3.76 -14.55
C LYS A 98 -17.40 -3.28 -13.59
N ASP A 99 -18.38 -4.13 -13.32
CA ASP A 99 -19.50 -3.75 -12.46
C ASP A 99 -19.05 -3.58 -11.01
N ALA A 100 -18.14 -4.45 -10.52
CA ALA A 100 -17.55 -4.30 -9.20
C ALA A 100 -16.80 -2.97 -9.05
N MET A 101 -15.97 -2.60 -10.03
CA MET A 101 -15.23 -1.32 -9.99
C MET A 101 -16.14 -0.10 -10.07
N LEU A 102 -17.23 -0.17 -10.85
CA LEU A 102 -18.20 0.94 -10.92
C LEU A 102 -18.97 1.10 -9.61
N GLU A 103 -19.48 0.01 -9.05
CA GLU A 103 -20.24 0.02 -7.80
C GLU A 103 -19.41 0.56 -6.64
N TRP A 104 -18.22 -0.02 -6.42
CA TRP A 104 -17.37 0.38 -5.30
C TRP A 104 -16.69 1.73 -5.52
N GLY A 105 -16.46 2.12 -6.77
CA GLY A 105 -16.02 3.47 -7.12
C GLY A 105 -17.06 4.52 -6.76
N GLU A 106 -18.33 4.27 -7.02
CA GLU A 106 -19.43 5.16 -6.63
C GLU A 106 -19.56 5.30 -5.10
N VAL A 107 -19.37 4.19 -4.37
CA VAL A 107 -19.36 4.19 -2.90
C VAL A 107 -18.23 5.08 -2.37
N ALA A 108 -17.02 4.96 -2.92
CA ALA A 108 -15.87 5.78 -2.53
C ALA A 108 -16.11 7.27 -2.85
N ASP A 109 -16.61 7.58 -4.03
CA ASP A 109 -16.92 8.95 -4.46
C ASP A 109 -17.94 9.63 -3.54
N ASN A 110 -18.99 8.92 -3.17
CA ASN A 110 -20.03 9.45 -2.29
C ASN A 110 -19.46 9.73 -0.89
N GLU A 111 -18.61 8.87 -0.36
CA GLU A 111 -17.98 9.08 0.94
C GLU A 111 -16.99 10.25 0.92
N ILE A 112 -16.18 10.38 -0.13
CA ILE A 112 -15.28 11.51 -0.31
C ILE A 112 -16.07 12.83 -0.36
N LYS A 113 -17.13 12.89 -1.15
CA LYS A 113 -18.01 14.08 -1.24
C LYS A 113 -18.59 14.44 0.12
N ARG A 114 -19.11 13.45 0.84
CA ARG A 114 -19.67 13.63 2.19
C ARG A 114 -18.61 14.19 3.16
N LYS A 115 -17.40 13.65 3.14
CA LYS A 115 -16.31 14.10 4.01
C LYS A 115 -15.82 15.51 3.66
N ILE A 116 -15.72 15.84 2.39
CA ILE A 116 -15.39 17.20 1.96
C ILE A 116 -16.43 18.22 2.44
N GLU A 117 -17.71 17.85 2.41
CA GLU A 117 -18.78 18.74 2.91
C GLU A 117 -18.76 18.90 4.43
N GLU A 118 -18.41 17.84 5.18
CA GLU A 118 -18.20 17.93 6.64
C GLU A 118 -17.07 18.92 6.97
N TYR A 119 -15.91 18.79 6.31
CA TYR A 119 -14.74 19.66 6.53
C TYR A 119 -14.96 21.13 6.15
N LYS A 120 -15.94 21.46 5.29
CA LYS A 120 -16.27 22.84 4.94
C LYS A 120 -17.13 23.54 6.01
N LYS A 121 -17.69 22.80 6.94
CA LYS A 121 -18.60 23.33 7.98
C LYS A 121 -17.87 23.63 9.30
N ASP A 122 -16.65 23.14 9.46
CA ASP A 122 -15.74 23.42 10.57
C ASP A 122 -14.78 24.58 10.22
#